data_aa3984baa6b095eaf12bb93e4930ac72
#
_entry.id   aa3984baa6b095eaf12bb93e4930ac72
#
_cell.length_a   1.000
_cell.length_b   1.000
_cell.length_c   1.000
_cell.angle_alpha   90.00
_cell.angle_beta   90.00
_cell.angle_gamma   90.00
#
_symmetry.space_group_name_H-M   'P 1'
#
loop_
_entity.id
_entity.type
_entity.pdbx_description
1 polymer ?
#
loop_
_entity_poly.entity_id
_entity_poly.type
_entity_poly.pdbx_seq_one_letter_code
_entity_poly.pdbx_strand_id
1 'polypeptide(L)'
;MKYLLCVILLSICLIMISWRPGASNVTQAKGPKGKKTYDRICSACHMPDAKGIPNFSPPLSGSKLVLGPGNKLIRVLLRGSAELKNDPKHTNKNEMPSQAELKDRRIANLLTYIRNNFGNKAPAITADEVKLERAKL
;
A
#
# COMPACT_ATOMS: atom_id res chain seq x y z
N MET A 1 5.30 21.20 53.98
CA MET A 1 5.18 21.72 52.58
C MET A 1 6.10 21.03 51.58
N LYS A 2 7.34 20.66 51.89
CA LYS A 2 8.27 20.01 50.95
C LYS A 2 7.78 18.65 50.42
N TYR A 3 7.18 17.81 51.25
CA TYR A 3 6.66 16.48 50.84
C TYR A 3 5.41 16.55 49.95
N LEU A 4 4.57 17.58 50.12
CA LEU A 4 3.37 17.77 49.30
C LEU A 4 3.73 18.07 47.83
N LEU A 5 4.76 18.89 47.61
CA LEU A 5 5.30 19.18 46.27
C LEU A 5 5.89 17.94 45.59
N CYS A 6 6.60 17.08 46.32
CA CYS A 6 7.14 15.84 45.79
C CYS A 6 6.04 14.86 45.34
N VAL A 7 4.96 14.75 46.13
CA VAL A 7 3.82 13.86 45.78
C VAL A 7 3.08 14.37 44.53
N ILE A 8 2.90 15.69 44.39
CA ILE A 8 2.25 16.29 43.22
C ILE A 8 3.11 16.08 41.97
N LEU A 9 4.42 16.26 42.04
CA LEU A 9 5.33 16.04 40.92
C LEU A 9 5.38 14.56 40.48
N LEU A 10 5.34 13.63 41.44
CA LEU A 10 5.27 12.18 41.16
C LEU A 10 3.95 11.79 40.46
N SER A 11 2.82 12.37 40.92
CA SER A 11 1.52 12.07 40.27
C SER A 11 1.40 12.62 38.87
N ILE A 12 1.96 13.80 38.57
CA ILE A 12 1.99 14.39 37.24
C ILE A 12 2.87 13.54 36.26
N CYS A 13 3.99 13.01 36.80
CA CYS A 13 4.87 12.16 35.98
C CYS A 13 4.20 10.83 35.56
N LEU A 14 3.36 10.25 36.45
CA LEU A 14 2.61 9.03 36.17
C LEU A 14 1.48 9.23 35.12
N ILE A 15 0.86 10.41 35.08
CA ILE A 15 -0.20 10.73 34.12
C ILE A 15 0.35 10.91 32.71
N MET A 16 1.57 11.43 32.54
CA MET A 16 2.19 11.67 31.24
C MET A 16 2.66 10.38 30.53
N ILE A 17 2.77 9.26 31.24
CA ILE A 17 3.19 7.97 30.67
C ILE A 17 2.03 7.26 29.96
N SER A 18 0.79 7.63 30.23
CA SER A 18 -0.41 6.94 29.71
C SER A 18 -0.84 7.39 28.32
N TRP A 19 -0.29 8.47 27.77
CA TRP A 19 -0.67 8.96 26.46
C TRP A 19 0.36 8.53 25.40
N ARG A 20 0.52 7.22 25.22
CA ARG A 20 1.15 6.70 24.00
C ARG A 20 0.08 6.68 22.93
N PRO A 21 0.22 7.47 21.85
CA PRO A 21 -0.60 7.24 20.67
C PRO A 21 -0.33 5.79 20.24
N GLY A 22 -1.40 5.01 20.14
CA GLY A 22 -1.31 3.60 19.80
C GLY A 22 -0.48 3.45 18.55
N ALA A 23 0.71 2.89 18.68
CA ALA A 23 1.48 2.41 17.55
C ALA A 23 0.61 1.36 16.89
N SER A 24 -0.09 1.75 15.82
CA SER A 24 -0.78 0.82 14.95
C SER A 24 0.25 -0.24 14.59
N ASN A 25 0.05 -1.46 15.08
CA ASN A 25 0.86 -2.61 14.66
C ASN A 25 0.65 -2.76 13.15
N VAL A 26 1.46 -2.06 12.38
CA VAL A 26 1.61 -2.29 10.95
C VAL A 26 2.27 -3.66 10.86
N THR A 27 1.46 -4.69 10.94
CA THR A 27 1.89 -6.05 10.63
C THR A 27 2.35 -6.00 9.18
N GLN A 28 3.65 -5.86 8.99
CA GLN A 28 4.26 -5.93 7.66
C GLN A 28 3.88 -7.30 7.10
N ALA A 29 2.93 -7.30 6.19
CA ALA A 29 2.57 -8.48 5.42
C ALA A 29 3.69 -8.77 4.40
N LYS A 30 4.91 -8.92 4.92
CA LYS A 30 6.10 -9.34 4.19
C LYS A 30 5.97 -10.84 4.00
N GLY A 31 5.34 -11.27 2.91
CA GLY A 31 5.16 -12.68 2.85
C GLY A 31 4.69 -13.27 1.52
N PRO A 32 4.77 -14.58 1.44
CA PRO A 32 4.41 -15.41 0.28
C PRO A 32 3.00 -15.18 -0.26
N LYS A 33 2.10 -14.58 0.54
CA LYS A 33 0.70 -14.34 0.16
C LYS A 33 0.55 -13.30 -0.97
N GLY A 34 1.28 -12.21 -0.92
CA GLY A 34 1.29 -11.20 -1.98
C GLY A 34 1.91 -11.75 -3.26
N LYS A 35 3.01 -12.48 -3.15
CA LYS A 35 3.67 -13.14 -4.28
C LYS A 35 2.74 -14.07 -5.03
N LYS A 36 2.03 -14.97 -4.33
CA LYS A 36 1.09 -15.91 -4.95
C LYS A 36 0.00 -15.19 -5.75
N THR A 37 -0.47 -14.04 -5.26
CA THR A 37 -1.47 -13.23 -5.97
C THR A 37 -0.85 -12.56 -7.19
N TYR A 38 0.35 -12.03 -7.07
CA TYR A 38 1.11 -11.47 -8.18
C TYR A 38 1.31 -12.48 -9.31
N ASP A 39 1.83 -13.66 -8.97
CA ASP A 39 2.12 -14.73 -9.94
C ASP A 39 0.87 -15.18 -10.70
N ARG A 40 -0.30 -15.14 -10.08
CA ARG A 40 -1.57 -15.61 -10.68
C ARG A 40 -2.29 -14.56 -11.50
N ILE A 41 -2.16 -13.29 -11.18
CA ILE A 41 -3.01 -12.22 -11.73
C ILE A 41 -2.18 -11.20 -12.51
N CYS A 42 -1.00 -10.84 -12.02
CA CYS A 42 -0.24 -9.71 -12.53
C CYS A 42 0.85 -10.12 -13.52
N SER A 43 1.51 -11.26 -13.25
CA SER A 43 2.70 -11.68 -13.98
C SER A 43 2.45 -12.01 -15.47
N ALA A 44 1.22 -12.33 -15.83
CA ALA A 44 0.86 -12.57 -17.23
C ALA A 44 1.09 -11.35 -18.12
N CYS A 45 0.86 -10.15 -17.59
CA CYS A 45 1.07 -8.89 -18.30
C CYS A 45 2.34 -8.17 -17.82
N HIS A 46 2.54 -8.08 -16.50
CA HIS A 46 3.68 -7.35 -15.96
C HIS A 46 4.97 -8.16 -15.87
N MET A 47 4.97 -9.41 -16.32
CA MET A 47 6.07 -10.37 -16.30
C MET A 47 6.50 -10.80 -14.89
N PRO A 48 7.13 -11.98 -14.73
CA PRO A 48 7.58 -12.47 -13.41
C PRO A 48 8.61 -11.57 -12.73
N ASP A 49 9.37 -10.79 -13.49
CA ASP A 49 10.37 -9.83 -13.01
C ASP A 49 9.84 -8.39 -12.88
N ALA A 50 8.56 -8.20 -13.14
CA ALA A 50 7.87 -6.90 -13.08
C ALA A 50 8.42 -5.83 -14.04
N LYS A 51 9.11 -6.22 -15.11
CA LYS A 51 9.60 -5.27 -16.13
C LYS A 51 8.56 -4.91 -17.17
N GLY A 52 7.44 -5.61 -17.19
CA GLY A 52 6.38 -5.39 -18.16
C GLY A 52 6.78 -5.84 -19.57
N ILE A 53 5.96 -5.45 -20.55
CA ILE A 53 6.18 -5.74 -21.97
C ILE A 53 6.18 -4.40 -22.71
N PRO A 54 7.23 -4.07 -23.49
CA PRO A 54 7.29 -2.82 -24.23
C PRO A 54 6.04 -2.56 -25.07
N ASN A 55 5.50 -1.36 -25.01
CA ASN A 55 4.28 -0.92 -25.70
C ASN A 55 2.99 -1.69 -25.34
N PHE A 56 3.05 -2.62 -24.39
CA PHE A 56 1.90 -3.43 -23.97
C PHE A 56 1.54 -3.19 -22.50
N SER A 57 2.45 -3.43 -21.58
CA SER A 57 2.20 -3.25 -20.15
C SER A 57 3.39 -2.57 -19.48
N PRO A 58 3.16 -1.55 -18.65
CA PRO A 58 4.25 -0.79 -18.04
C PRO A 58 5.03 -1.62 -17.02
N PRO A 59 6.32 -1.30 -16.79
CA PRO A 59 7.07 -1.89 -15.70
C PRO A 59 6.50 -1.47 -14.34
N LEU A 60 6.49 -2.40 -13.39
CA LEU A 60 6.21 -2.12 -11.98
C LEU A 60 7.50 -1.92 -11.19
N SER A 61 8.62 -2.48 -11.68
CA SER A 61 9.95 -2.22 -11.16
C SER A 61 10.34 -0.76 -11.40
N GLY A 62 10.72 -0.03 -10.34
CA GLY A 62 11.12 1.38 -10.40
C GLY A 62 9.98 2.35 -10.79
N SER A 63 8.74 1.88 -10.89
CA SER A 63 7.61 2.69 -11.32
C SER A 63 7.29 3.81 -10.34
N LYS A 64 7.19 5.04 -10.84
CA LYS A 64 6.80 6.21 -10.02
C LYS A 64 5.41 6.04 -9.40
N LEU A 65 4.49 5.35 -10.08
CA LEU A 65 3.17 5.03 -9.53
C LEU A 65 3.28 4.05 -8.35
N VAL A 66 4.08 3.00 -8.49
CA VAL A 66 4.29 1.99 -7.44
C VAL A 66 4.99 2.58 -6.22
N LEU A 67 5.99 3.43 -6.44
CA LEU A 67 6.78 4.06 -5.38
C LEU A 67 6.10 5.30 -4.77
N GLY A 68 5.09 5.83 -5.44
CA GLY A 68 4.36 7.02 -5.05
C GLY A 68 3.31 6.81 -3.95
N PRO A 69 2.34 7.73 -3.83
CA PRO A 69 1.27 7.66 -2.83
C PRO A 69 0.45 6.37 -2.95
N GLY A 70 0.27 5.67 -1.82
CA GLY A 70 -0.43 4.38 -1.78
C GLY A 70 -1.88 4.46 -2.25
N ASN A 71 -2.58 5.53 -1.92
CA ASN A 71 -3.98 5.75 -2.30
C ASN A 71 -4.18 5.76 -3.83
N LYS A 72 -3.30 6.43 -4.59
CA LYS A 72 -3.37 6.41 -6.06
C LYS A 72 -3.16 5.00 -6.61
N LEU A 73 -2.18 4.28 -6.08
CA LEU A 73 -1.91 2.89 -6.49
C LEU A 73 -3.08 1.95 -6.17
N ILE A 74 -3.72 2.12 -5.02
CA ILE A 74 -4.92 1.37 -4.63
C ILE A 74 -6.05 1.61 -5.63
N ARG A 75 -6.34 2.87 -5.97
CA ARG A 75 -7.40 3.21 -6.93
C ARG A 75 -7.13 2.63 -8.32
N VAL A 76 -5.87 2.66 -8.77
CA VAL A 76 -5.50 2.02 -10.04
C VAL A 76 -5.78 0.53 -10.01
N LEU A 77 -5.52 -0.16 -8.91
CA LEU A 77 -5.84 -1.58 -8.81
C LEU A 77 -7.36 -1.82 -8.76
N LEU A 78 -8.09 -0.98 -8.06
CA LEU A 78 -9.55 -1.10 -7.93
C LEU A 78 -10.30 -0.76 -9.22
N ARG A 79 -9.84 0.20 -9.99
CA ARG A 79 -10.52 0.70 -11.21
C ARG A 79 -9.84 0.30 -12.52
N GLY A 80 -8.66 -0.30 -12.43
CA GLY A 80 -7.86 -0.57 -13.62
C GLY A 80 -7.36 0.72 -14.28
N SER A 81 -7.09 0.65 -15.59
CA SER A 81 -6.62 1.80 -16.37
C SER A 81 -7.63 2.94 -16.45
N ALA A 82 -8.90 2.73 -16.10
CA ALA A 82 -9.90 3.80 -16.03
C ALA A 82 -9.47 4.92 -15.06
N GLU A 83 -8.73 4.61 -14.00
CA GLU A 83 -8.19 5.62 -13.07
C GLU A 83 -7.12 6.51 -13.72
N LEU A 84 -6.49 6.05 -14.79
CA LEU A 84 -5.39 6.73 -15.46
C LEU A 84 -5.78 7.42 -16.76
N LYS A 85 -7.06 7.40 -17.16
CA LYS A 85 -7.52 7.97 -18.45
C LYS A 85 -7.12 9.43 -18.65
N ASN A 86 -7.10 10.20 -17.58
CA ASN A 86 -6.77 11.64 -17.61
C ASN A 86 -5.31 11.93 -17.18
N ASP A 87 -4.48 10.90 -17.01
CA ASP A 87 -3.06 11.09 -16.69
C ASP A 87 -2.26 11.21 -18.00
N PRO A 88 -1.71 12.40 -18.35
CA PRO A 88 -0.99 12.61 -19.59
C PRO A 88 0.28 11.76 -19.71
N LYS A 89 0.72 11.16 -18.61
CA LYS A 89 1.87 10.24 -18.58
C LYS A 89 1.46 8.78 -18.86
N HIS A 90 0.16 8.52 -18.94
CA HIS A 90 -0.36 7.19 -19.23
C HIS A 90 -0.43 6.98 -20.75
N THR A 91 0.61 6.42 -21.31
CA THR A 91 0.74 6.20 -22.76
C THR A 91 0.40 4.77 -23.20
N ASN A 92 0.11 3.86 -22.27
CA ASN A 92 -0.17 2.47 -22.59
C ASN A 92 -1.56 2.32 -23.20
N LYS A 93 -1.63 1.71 -24.38
CA LYS A 93 -2.89 1.49 -25.11
C LYS A 93 -3.70 0.32 -24.57
N ASN A 94 -3.06 -0.59 -23.84
CA ASN A 94 -3.74 -1.76 -23.28
C ASN A 94 -4.39 -1.46 -21.95
N GLU A 95 -5.61 -1.94 -21.79
CA GLU A 95 -6.37 -1.74 -20.56
C GLU A 95 -5.94 -2.74 -19.49
N MET A 96 -5.56 -2.23 -18.34
CA MET A 96 -5.43 -3.03 -17.12
C MET A 96 -6.83 -3.24 -16.55
N PRO A 97 -7.30 -4.48 -16.39
CA PRO A 97 -8.61 -4.73 -15.81
C PRO A 97 -8.66 -4.36 -14.33
N SER A 98 -9.85 -3.96 -13.87
CA SER A 98 -10.14 -3.78 -12.46
C SER A 98 -9.91 -5.06 -11.67
N GLN A 99 -9.39 -4.93 -10.46
CA GLN A 99 -9.24 -6.03 -9.50
C GLN A 99 -10.13 -5.82 -8.26
N ALA A 100 -11.25 -5.12 -8.42
CA ALA A 100 -12.17 -4.78 -7.34
C ALA A 100 -12.75 -6.02 -6.62
N GLU A 101 -12.83 -7.17 -7.29
CA GLU A 101 -13.31 -8.43 -6.73
C GLU A 101 -12.38 -9.02 -5.64
N LEU A 102 -11.14 -8.55 -5.58
CA LEU A 102 -10.21 -8.98 -4.54
C LEU A 102 -10.60 -8.35 -3.19
N LYS A 103 -10.57 -9.16 -2.13
CA LYS A 103 -10.75 -8.68 -0.75
C LYS A 103 -9.64 -7.69 -0.38
N ASP A 104 -9.96 -6.68 0.43
CA ASP A 104 -9.05 -5.60 0.81
C ASP A 104 -7.70 -6.11 1.33
N ARG A 105 -7.72 -7.13 2.20
CA ARG A 105 -6.48 -7.76 2.70
C ARG A 105 -5.64 -8.40 1.59
N ARG A 106 -6.27 -8.92 0.55
CA ARG A 106 -5.53 -9.51 -0.58
C ARG A 106 -4.89 -8.44 -1.43
N ILE A 107 -5.59 -7.33 -1.68
CA ILE A 107 -5.06 -6.14 -2.36
C ILE A 107 -3.89 -5.56 -1.57
N ALA A 108 -4.05 -5.34 -0.26
CA ALA A 108 -3.01 -4.83 0.61
C ALA A 108 -1.72 -5.69 0.56
N ASN A 109 -1.88 -7.02 0.67
CA ASN A 109 -0.76 -7.95 0.58
C ASN A 109 -0.07 -7.91 -0.80
N LEU A 110 -0.85 -7.84 -1.87
CA LEU A 110 -0.35 -7.76 -3.25
C LEU A 110 0.45 -6.47 -3.47
N LEU A 111 -0.13 -5.32 -3.11
CA LEU A 111 0.51 -4.02 -3.30
C LEU A 111 1.76 -3.88 -2.42
N THR A 112 1.71 -4.36 -1.17
CA THR A 112 2.89 -4.41 -0.29
C THR A 112 3.99 -5.27 -0.91
N TYR A 113 3.65 -6.42 -1.49
CA TYR A 113 4.61 -7.26 -2.18
C TYR A 113 5.27 -6.52 -3.34
N ILE A 114 4.50 -5.92 -4.24
CA ILE A 114 5.01 -5.18 -5.40
C ILE A 114 5.90 -4.01 -4.95
N ARG A 115 5.51 -3.29 -3.91
CA ARG A 115 6.23 -2.13 -3.35
C ARG A 115 7.53 -2.47 -2.63
N ASN A 116 7.76 -3.74 -2.29
CA ASN A 116 8.94 -4.19 -1.55
C ASN A 116 9.75 -5.28 -2.25
N ASN A 117 9.43 -5.55 -3.51
CA ASN A 117 10.16 -6.50 -4.36
C ASN A 117 10.51 -5.83 -5.70
N PHE A 118 11.19 -6.55 -6.57
CA PHE A 118 11.60 -6.06 -7.90
C PHE A 118 12.48 -4.79 -7.85
N GLY A 119 13.28 -4.64 -6.78
CA GLY A 119 14.09 -3.44 -6.54
C GLY A 119 13.31 -2.24 -5.96
N ASN A 120 12.00 -2.37 -5.75
CA ASN A 120 11.19 -1.34 -5.13
C ASN A 120 11.41 -1.28 -3.61
N LYS A 121 11.35 -0.06 -3.06
CA LYS A 121 11.37 0.20 -1.61
C LYS A 121 10.37 1.31 -1.29
N ALA A 122 9.18 0.95 -0.84
CA ALA A 122 8.14 1.89 -0.46
C ALA A 122 7.30 1.36 0.73
N PRO A 123 6.61 2.23 1.47
CA PRO A 123 5.78 1.81 2.61
C PRO A 123 4.77 0.73 2.24
N ALA A 124 4.49 -0.18 3.18
CA ALA A 124 3.45 -1.18 3.03
C ALA A 124 2.07 -0.53 2.88
N ILE A 125 1.15 -1.25 2.25
CA ILE A 125 -0.26 -0.89 2.15
C ILE A 125 -1.05 -1.74 3.16
N THR A 126 -1.94 -1.11 3.91
CA THR A 126 -2.82 -1.78 4.88
C THR A 126 -4.19 -2.10 4.27
N ALA A 127 -4.90 -3.05 4.87
CA ALA A 127 -6.26 -3.38 4.44
C ALA A 127 -7.24 -2.22 4.70
N ASP A 128 -7.00 -1.42 5.74
CA ASP A 128 -7.84 -0.27 6.07
C ASP A 128 -7.68 0.85 5.03
N GLU A 129 -6.46 1.10 4.53
CA GLU A 129 -6.25 2.03 3.42
C GLU A 129 -7.01 1.59 2.17
N VAL A 130 -7.00 0.29 1.85
CA VAL A 130 -7.76 -0.25 0.71
C VAL A 130 -9.24 -0.06 0.91
N LYS A 131 -9.76 -0.36 2.11
CA LYS A 131 -11.18 -0.18 2.47
C LYS A 131 -11.61 1.28 2.33
N LEU A 132 -10.78 2.22 2.80
CA LEU A 132 -11.05 3.66 2.70
C LEU A 132 -11.10 4.12 1.23
N GLU A 133 -10.19 3.68 0.39
CA GLU A 133 -10.20 4.06 -1.03
C GLU A 133 -11.36 3.39 -1.78
N ARG A 134 -11.70 2.15 -1.46
CA ARG A 134 -12.87 1.46 -2.04
C ARG A 134 -14.19 2.18 -1.72
N ALA A 135 -14.35 2.71 -0.52
CA ALA A 135 -15.54 3.44 -0.12
C ALA A 135 -15.75 4.78 -0.85
N LYS A 136 -14.73 5.27 -1.58
CA LYS A 136 -14.79 6.52 -2.37
C LYS A 136 -15.13 6.27 -3.85
N LEU A 137 -15.30 5.02 -4.27
CA LEU A 137 -15.57 4.64 -5.66
C LEU A 137 -17.04 4.45 -5.94
#